data_5045af7e0f82df56b0fb7eb7ec7e611f
#
_entry.id   5045af7e0f82df56b0fb7eb7ec7e611f
#
_cell.length_a   1.000
_cell.length_b   1.000
_cell.length_c   1.000
_cell.angle_alpha   90.00
_cell.angle_beta   90.00
_cell.angle_gamma   90.00
#
_symmetry.space_group_name_H-M   'P 1'
#
loop_
_entity.id
_entity.type
_entity.pdbx_description
1 polymer ?
#
loop_
_entity_poly.entity_id
_entity_poly.type
_entity_poly.pdbx_seq_one_letter_code
_entity_poly.pdbx_strand_id
1 'polypeptide(L)'
;DGVDVTVESCPHYFLLNHEDDYDAGTYALIQPPLRSRERMERMWDYLKDGTIDYLGTDHAPYIREDKEPRDGNGWNVAGGAPSIDISYPLMISEAVIKRSIPAHRLAALCAANAARRFGLYPQKGTIQVGADADLVLMDMDCRWKYSRQKSFSKSKSTRFPYEGKELLCRVAATFVRGTKVYGEGKIHTMPGSGKFIKRQKGV
;
A
#
# COMPACT_ATOMS: atom_id res chain seq x y z
N ASP A 1 3.56 29.22 -6.55
CA ASP A 1 3.14 29.77 -7.84
C ASP A 1 1.64 29.53 -8.14
N GLY A 2 0.86 29.02 -7.18
CA GLY A 2 -0.61 28.87 -7.30
C GLY A 2 -1.09 27.68 -8.15
N VAL A 3 -0.20 26.76 -8.53
CA VAL A 3 -0.58 25.55 -9.26
C VAL A 3 -1.10 24.51 -8.24
N ASP A 4 -2.31 23.97 -8.48
CA ASP A 4 -2.88 22.90 -7.69
C ASP A 4 -2.21 21.55 -8.04
N VAL A 5 -1.24 21.16 -7.24
CA VAL A 5 -0.47 19.92 -7.40
C VAL A 5 -0.66 19.04 -6.18
N THR A 6 -0.84 17.76 -6.38
CA THR A 6 -0.84 16.75 -5.32
C THR A 6 0.27 15.74 -5.53
N VAL A 7 0.89 15.31 -4.43
CA VAL A 7 1.99 14.34 -4.42
C VAL A 7 1.51 13.02 -3.85
N GLU A 8 1.58 11.98 -4.68
CA GLU A 8 1.37 10.59 -4.26
C GLU A 8 2.73 9.93 -3.97
N SER A 9 2.76 9.04 -3.00
CA SER A 9 3.87 8.13 -2.78
C SER A 9 3.37 6.73 -2.43
N CYS A 10 4.29 5.76 -2.35
CA CYS A 10 3.97 4.35 -2.17
C CYS A 10 4.82 3.74 -1.05
N PRO A 11 4.36 2.68 -0.36
CA PRO A 11 5.07 2.07 0.77
C PRO A 11 6.52 1.69 0.48
N HIS A 12 6.83 1.24 -0.73
CA HIS A 12 8.20 0.83 -1.09
C HIS A 12 9.22 1.98 -1.00
N TYR A 13 8.82 3.24 -1.25
CA TYR A 13 9.74 4.39 -1.12
C TYR A 13 10.01 4.80 0.33
N PHE A 14 9.26 4.28 1.29
CA PHE A 14 9.49 4.46 2.72
C PHE A 14 10.24 3.30 3.37
N LEU A 15 10.29 2.13 2.71
CA LEU A 15 10.64 0.87 3.35
C LEU A 15 11.77 0.12 2.65
N LEU A 16 12.06 0.46 1.39
CA LEU A 16 13.06 -0.19 0.57
C LEU A 16 14.07 0.84 0.07
N ASN A 17 15.33 0.42 -0.02
CA ASN A 17 16.41 1.21 -0.57
C ASN A 17 17.38 0.31 -1.36
N HIS A 18 18.15 0.89 -2.26
CA HIS A 18 19.05 0.11 -3.12
C HIS A 18 20.27 -0.47 -2.40
N GLU A 19 20.56 -0.02 -1.16
CA GLU A 19 21.71 -0.50 -0.39
C GLU A 19 21.37 -1.79 0.35
N ASP A 20 20.21 -1.85 1.02
CA ASP A 20 19.77 -3.02 1.80
C ASP A 20 19.09 -4.08 0.95
N ASP A 21 18.40 -3.67 -0.10
CA ASP A 21 17.57 -4.55 -0.93
C ASP A 21 18.28 -4.96 -2.23
N TYR A 22 19.59 -4.70 -2.35
CA TYR A 22 20.40 -5.03 -3.53
C TYR A 22 20.34 -6.53 -3.90
N ASP A 23 20.38 -7.40 -2.90
CA ASP A 23 20.35 -8.86 -3.11
C ASP A 23 19.00 -9.38 -3.65
N ALA A 24 17.96 -8.56 -3.60
CA ALA A 24 16.70 -8.89 -4.25
C ALA A 24 16.79 -8.83 -5.78
N GLY A 25 17.83 -8.19 -6.34
CA GLY A 25 18.08 -8.11 -7.77
C GLY A 25 16.89 -7.52 -8.52
N THR A 26 16.50 -8.16 -9.62
CA THR A 26 15.37 -7.72 -10.46
C THR A 26 14.03 -7.70 -9.74
N TYR A 27 13.88 -8.42 -8.64
CA TYR A 27 12.63 -8.41 -7.85
C TYR A 27 12.42 -7.09 -7.09
N ALA A 28 13.51 -6.35 -6.79
CA ALA A 28 13.46 -5.00 -6.24
C ALA A 28 13.51 -3.90 -7.30
N LEU A 29 13.49 -4.26 -8.59
CA LEU A 29 13.38 -3.29 -9.67
C LEU A 29 12.00 -2.64 -9.65
N ILE A 30 11.96 -1.36 -9.29
CA ILE A 30 10.78 -0.51 -9.17
C ILE A 30 11.03 0.76 -9.99
N GLN A 31 10.00 1.34 -10.55
CA GLN A 31 10.09 2.56 -11.35
C GLN A 31 9.13 3.63 -10.77
N PRO A 32 9.69 4.79 -10.41
CA PRO A 32 11.10 5.21 -10.35
C PRO A 32 11.96 4.33 -9.45
N PRO A 33 13.29 4.23 -9.72
CA PRO A 33 14.15 3.30 -8.99
C PRO A 33 14.29 3.69 -7.51
N LEU A 34 14.48 2.67 -6.66
CA LEU A 34 14.79 2.84 -5.24
C LEU A 34 16.01 3.74 -5.05
N ARG A 35 16.01 4.53 -4.01
CA ARG A 35 17.08 5.49 -3.66
C ARG A 35 17.92 4.98 -2.50
N SER A 36 18.91 5.76 -2.08
CA SER A 36 19.73 5.49 -0.91
C SER A 36 18.88 5.44 0.36
N ARG A 37 19.40 4.80 1.39
CA ARG A 37 18.78 4.76 2.73
C ARG A 37 18.50 6.15 3.27
N GLU A 38 19.45 7.09 3.12
CA GLU A 38 19.28 8.49 3.53
C GLU A 38 18.03 9.11 2.87
N ARG A 39 17.86 8.95 1.56
CA ARG A 39 16.71 9.51 0.84
C ARG A 39 15.41 8.81 1.22
N MET A 40 15.44 7.51 1.44
CA MET A 40 14.31 6.75 1.94
C MET A 40 13.87 7.26 3.34
N GLU A 41 14.81 7.47 4.26
CA GLU A 41 14.47 7.99 5.59
C GLU A 41 13.87 9.41 5.52
N ARG A 42 14.33 10.27 4.63
CA ARG A 42 13.73 11.60 4.41
C ARG A 42 12.27 11.56 3.94
N MET A 43 11.81 10.47 3.34
CA MET A 43 10.40 10.33 2.97
C MET A 43 9.47 10.40 4.17
N TRP A 44 9.93 9.95 5.35
CA TRP A 44 9.15 10.04 6.58
C TRP A 44 8.94 11.49 7.03
N ASP A 45 9.90 12.38 6.78
CA ASP A 45 9.75 13.81 7.07
C ASP A 45 8.71 14.45 6.13
N TYR A 46 8.75 14.14 4.84
CA TYR A 46 7.75 14.59 3.87
C TYR A 46 6.33 14.06 4.15
N LEU A 47 6.22 12.88 4.76
CA LEU A 47 4.94 12.37 5.22
C LEU A 47 4.43 13.13 6.46
N LYS A 48 5.32 13.51 7.38
CA LYS A 48 4.97 14.24 8.60
C LYS A 48 4.59 15.70 8.31
N ASP A 49 5.36 16.39 7.47
CA ASP A 49 5.18 17.82 7.18
C ASP A 49 4.02 18.11 6.20
N GLY A 50 3.52 17.09 5.52
CA GLY A 50 2.39 17.23 4.61
C GLY A 50 2.75 17.46 3.15
N THR A 51 4.03 17.35 2.80
CA THR A 51 4.48 17.39 1.40
C THR A 51 3.86 16.25 0.59
N ILE A 52 3.64 15.08 1.20
CA ILE A 52 2.94 13.95 0.59
C ILE A 52 1.45 14.03 0.94
N ASP A 53 0.62 14.13 -0.09
CA ASP A 53 -0.82 14.31 0.05
C ASP A 53 -1.56 13.01 0.30
N TYR A 54 -1.20 11.92 -0.39
CA TYR A 54 -1.83 10.61 -0.20
C TYR A 54 -0.89 9.46 -0.57
N LEU A 55 -1.28 8.26 -0.15
CA LEU A 55 -0.54 7.03 -0.39
C LEU A 55 -1.33 6.09 -1.31
N GLY A 56 -0.71 5.72 -2.41
CA GLY A 56 -1.11 4.59 -3.25
C GLY A 56 -0.31 3.34 -2.94
N THR A 57 -0.62 2.23 -3.58
CA THR A 57 0.12 0.98 -3.40
C THR A 57 1.15 0.73 -4.48
N ASP A 58 0.95 1.29 -5.66
CA ASP A 58 1.68 0.93 -6.88
C ASP A 58 1.80 -0.60 -7.05
N HIS A 59 0.69 -1.30 -6.77
CA HIS A 59 0.63 -2.74 -6.82
C HIS A 59 0.83 -3.25 -8.24
N ALA A 60 1.93 -3.94 -8.47
CA ALA A 60 2.29 -4.53 -9.76
C ALA A 60 2.47 -6.05 -9.62
N PRO A 61 1.40 -6.84 -9.87
CA PRO A 61 1.38 -8.28 -9.62
C PRO A 61 1.98 -9.08 -10.78
N TYR A 62 3.22 -8.81 -11.12
CA TYR A 62 3.96 -9.55 -12.14
C TYR A 62 4.22 -10.99 -11.70
N ILE A 63 4.27 -11.90 -12.67
CA ILE A 63 4.67 -13.29 -12.46
C ILE A 63 6.20 -13.42 -12.54
N ARG A 64 6.71 -14.59 -12.20
CA ARG A 64 8.16 -14.85 -12.14
C ARG A 64 8.84 -14.56 -13.49
N GLU A 65 8.21 -14.99 -14.57
CA GLU A 65 8.71 -14.86 -15.93
C GLU A 65 8.86 -13.39 -16.38
N ASP A 66 8.11 -12.47 -15.80
CA ASP A 66 8.19 -11.04 -16.07
C ASP A 66 9.33 -10.38 -15.28
N LYS A 67 9.75 -11.01 -14.18
CA LYS A 67 10.75 -10.48 -13.25
C LYS A 67 12.15 -11.09 -13.44
N GLU A 68 12.27 -12.16 -14.20
CA GLU A 68 13.56 -12.81 -14.51
C GLU A 68 13.99 -12.50 -15.94
N PRO A 69 15.23 -12.04 -16.16
CA PRO A 69 15.73 -11.74 -17.49
C PRO A 69 15.87 -13.02 -18.30
N ARG A 70 15.22 -13.10 -19.46
CA ARG A 70 15.25 -14.27 -20.35
C ARG A 70 16.55 -14.41 -21.12
N ASP A 71 17.25 -13.30 -21.33
CA ASP A 71 18.46 -13.17 -22.14
C ASP A 71 19.63 -12.60 -21.34
N GLY A 72 19.55 -12.60 -20.01
CA GLY A 72 20.52 -11.95 -19.14
C GLY A 72 20.47 -10.42 -19.16
N ASN A 73 19.53 -9.83 -19.91
CA ASN A 73 19.37 -8.38 -20.02
C ASN A 73 18.32 -7.86 -19.03
N GLY A 74 18.77 -7.24 -17.96
CA GLY A 74 17.89 -6.67 -16.92
C GLY A 74 16.99 -5.53 -17.41
N TRP A 75 17.22 -4.94 -18.57
CA TRP A 75 16.37 -3.90 -19.14
C TRP A 75 15.03 -4.42 -19.66
N ASN A 76 14.94 -5.71 -19.93
CA ASN A 76 13.71 -6.37 -20.40
C ASN A 76 12.84 -6.92 -19.25
N VAL A 77 13.12 -6.51 -18.01
CA VAL A 77 12.43 -6.95 -16.82
C VAL A 77 11.37 -5.93 -16.40
N ALA A 78 10.20 -6.40 -16.04
CA ALA A 78 9.11 -5.52 -15.57
C ALA A 78 9.47 -4.84 -14.24
N GLY A 79 9.31 -3.51 -14.19
CA GLY A 79 9.48 -2.72 -12.97
C GLY A 79 8.21 -2.71 -12.13
N GLY A 80 8.33 -2.97 -10.83
CA GLY A 80 7.23 -2.97 -9.88
C GLY A 80 7.21 -4.19 -8.98
N ALA A 81 6.41 -4.13 -7.91
CA ALA A 81 6.29 -5.20 -6.91
C ALA A 81 4.84 -5.38 -6.45
N PRO A 82 4.43 -6.61 -6.10
CA PRO A 82 3.13 -6.83 -5.47
C PRO A 82 3.15 -6.33 -4.03
N SER A 83 2.12 -5.56 -3.65
CA SER A 83 2.10 -4.87 -2.36
C SER A 83 0.71 -4.67 -1.74
N ILE A 84 -0.39 -4.79 -2.50
CA ILE A 84 -1.71 -4.32 -2.07
C ILE A 84 -2.21 -4.94 -0.77
N ASP A 85 -1.94 -6.20 -0.53
CA ASP A 85 -2.41 -6.95 0.64
C ASP A 85 -1.57 -6.71 1.90
N ILE A 86 -0.42 -6.06 1.77
CA ILE A 86 0.51 -5.81 2.87
C ILE A 86 0.80 -4.32 3.10
N SER A 87 0.51 -3.45 2.13
CA SER A 87 0.84 -2.01 2.20
C SER A 87 0.32 -1.35 3.47
N TYR A 88 -0.93 -1.58 3.82
CA TYR A 88 -1.52 -0.93 4.99
C TYR A 88 -0.93 -1.43 6.32
N PRO A 89 -0.82 -2.75 6.58
CA PRO A 89 -0.10 -3.26 7.74
C PRO A 89 1.37 -2.81 7.84
N LEU A 90 2.08 -2.72 6.71
CA LEU A 90 3.44 -2.19 6.67
C LEU A 90 3.49 -0.73 7.14
N MET A 91 2.64 0.11 6.57
CA MET A 91 2.62 1.54 6.92
C MET A 91 2.17 1.78 8.36
N ILE A 92 1.21 1.01 8.89
CA ILE A 92 0.85 1.09 10.31
C ILE A 92 2.02 0.68 11.20
N SER A 93 2.67 -0.45 10.91
CA SER A 93 3.80 -0.93 11.69
C SER A 93 4.94 0.09 11.71
N GLU A 94 5.27 0.66 10.57
CA GLU A 94 6.42 1.56 10.44
C GLU A 94 6.11 3.01 10.83
N ALA A 95 4.96 3.55 10.41
CA ALA A 95 4.59 4.94 10.70
C ALA A 95 4.02 5.10 12.10
N VAL A 96 2.99 4.31 12.43
CA VAL A 96 2.24 4.51 13.68
C VAL A 96 2.98 3.90 14.87
N ILE A 97 3.35 2.62 14.76
CA ILE A 97 3.90 1.90 15.92
C ILE A 97 5.36 2.26 16.16
N LYS A 98 6.22 2.23 15.13
CA LYS A 98 7.65 2.49 15.30
C LYS A 98 8.02 3.96 15.35
N ARG A 99 7.34 4.82 14.60
CA ARG A 99 7.66 6.26 14.47
C ARG A 99 6.67 7.18 15.17
N SER A 100 5.67 6.63 15.87
CA SER A 100 4.67 7.39 16.62
C SER A 100 3.93 8.45 15.79
N ILE A 101 3.81 8.25 14.48
CA ILE A 101 2.99 9.10 13.63
C ILE A 101 1.52 8.84 13.97
N PRO A 102 0.71 9.88 14.22
CA PRO A 102 -0.67 9.69 14.64
C PRO A 102 -1.47 8.84 13.64
N ALA A 103 -2.23 7.85 14.12
CA ALA A 103 -3.00 6.95 13.26
C ALA A 103 -3.99 7.70 12.34
N HIS A 104 -4.59 8.79 12.82
CA HIS A 104 -5.50 9.61 12.02
C HIS A 104 -4.78 10.28 10.83
N ARG A 105 -3.50 10.62 10.97
CA ARG A 105 -2.69 11.16 9.86
C ARG A 105 -2.52 10.10 8.77
N LEU A 106 -2.15 8.89 9.14
CA LEU A 106 -2.02 7.79 8.19
C LEU A 106 -3.38 7.44 7.54
N ALA A 107 -4.47 7.43 8.32
CA ALA A 107 -5.82 7.21 7.79
C ALA A 107 -6.22 8.30 6.77
N ALA A 108 -5.86 9.55 7.02
CA ALA A 108 -6.11 10.63 6.06
C ALA A 108 -5.34 10.39 4.74
N LEU A 109 -4.05 10.04 4.82
CA LEU A 109 -3.22 9.76 3.65
C LEU A 109 -3.70 8.55 2.83
N CYS A 110 -4.16 7.49 3.50
CA CYS A 110 -4.59 6.26 2.84
C CYS A 110 -6.06 6.28 2.36
N ALA A 111 -6.88 7.22 2.82
CA ALA A 111 -8.31 7.23 2.54
C ALA A 111 -8.88 8.61 2.22
N ALA A 112 -8.95 9.52 3.20
CA ALA A 112 -9.69 10.77 3.05
C ALA A 112 -9.11 11.69 1.96
N ASN A 113 -7.79 11.82 1.90
CA ASN A 113 -7.12 12.72 0.95
C ASN A 113 -7.26 12.21 -0.48
N ALA A 114 -7.05 10.91 -0.71
CA ALA A 114 -7.29 10.29 -2.00
C ALA A 114 -8.77 10.43 -2.40
N ALA A 115 -9.72 10.18 -1.48
CA ALA A 115 -11.14 10.34 -1.77
C ALA A 115 -11.50 11.77 -2.18
N ARG A 116 -10.91 12.80 -1.55
CA ARG A 116 -11.08 14.20 -1.95
C ARG A 116 -10.50 14.46 -3.32
N ARG A 117 -9.24 14.05 -3.55
CA ARG A 117 -8.56 14.27 -4.83
C ARG A 117 -9.31 13.67 -6.01
N PHE A 118 -9.88 12.48 -5.83
CA PHE A 118 -10.61 11.77 -6.89
C PHE A 118 -12.11 12.06 -6.92
N GLY A 119 -12.62 13.00 -6.10
CA GLY A 119 -14.03 13.39 -6.09
C GLY A 119 -14.96 12.29 -5.59
N LEU A 120 -14.52 11.49 -4.63
CA LEU A 120 -15.29 10.41 -4.00
C LEU A 120 -15.72 10.75 -2.57
N TYR A 121 -15.14 11.82 -1.99
CA TYR A 121 -15.51 12.31 -0.66
C TYR A 121 -16.83 13.07 -0.74
N PRO A 122 -17.75 12.96 0.25
CA PRO A 122 -17.66 12.20 1.49
C PRO A 122 -18.24 10.77 1.41
N GLN A 123 -18.65 10.29 0.23
CA GLN A 123 -19.15 8.93 0.09
C GLN A 123 -18.10 7.89 0.52
N LYS A 124 -16.82 8.15 0.21
CA LYS A 124 -15.66 7.36 0.60
C LYS A 124 -14.69 8.20 1.44
N GLY A 125 -13.82 7.54 2.20
CA GLY A 125 -12.70 8.18 2.90
C GLY A 125 -13.07 8.80 4.26
N THR A 126 -14.25 8.54 4.80
CA THR A 126 -14.67 9.04 6.11
C THR A 126 -15.58 8.06 6.82
N ILE A 127 -15.64 8.16 8.16
CA ILE A 127 -16.59 7.43 9.00
C ILE A 127 -17.61 8.45 9.49
N GLN A 128 -18.73 8.54 8.79
CA GLN A 128 -19.85 9.42 9.14
C GLN A 128 -21.17 8.88 8.61
N VAL A 129 -22.29 9.36 9.16
CA VAL A 129 -23.63 9.02 8.67
C VAL A 129 -23.77 9.46 7.21
N GLY A 130 -24.23 8.54 6.34
CA GLY A 130 -24.38 8.77 4.91
C GLY A 130 -23.19 8.38 4.05
N ALA A 131 -22.02 8.09 4.64
CA ALA A 131 -20.89 7.52 3.93
C ALA A 131 -21.03 5.99 3.80
N ASP A 132 -20.35 5.43 2.80
CA ASP A 132 -20.25 3.97 2.68
C ASP A 132 -19.43 3.41 3.85
N ALA A 133 -19.92 2.35 4.47
CA ALA A 133 -19.20 1.65 5.55
C ALA A 133 -18.08 0.76 4.99
N ASP A 134 -17.06 1.39 4.39
CA ASP A 134 -15.82 0.76 3.97
C ASP A 134 -14.81 0.89 5.13
N LEU A 135 -14.67 -0.18 5.89
CA LEU A 135 -13.95 -0.16 7.17
C LEU A 135 -12.89 -1.25 7.21
N VAL A 136 -11.77 -0.93 7.85
CA VAL A 136 -10.72 -1.90 8.20
C VAL A 136 -10.56 -1.94 9.71
N LEU A 137 -10.67 -3.12 10.30
CA LEU A 137 -10.32 -3.37 11.70
C LEU A 137 -8.90 -3.88 11.76
N MET A 138 -8.08 -3.24 12.58
CA MET A 138 -6.69 -3.60 12.79
C MET A 138 -6.50 -4.19 14.18
N ASP A 139 -5.85 -5.35 14.25
CA ASP A 139 -5.25 -5.88 15.47
C ASP A 139 -3.88 -5.23 15.62
N MET A 140 -3.74 -4.36 16.63
CA MET A 140 -2.54 -3.56 16.88
C MET A 140 -1.56 -4.23 17.86
N ASP A 141 -1.90 -5.38 18.39
CA ASP A 141 -1.10 -6.11 19.38
C ASP A 141 -0.73 -7.50 18.87
N CYS A 142 -0.04 -7.55 17.74
CA CYS A 142 0.45 -8.81 17.22
C CYS A 142 1.81 -8.64 16.54
N ARG A 143 2.59 -9.73 16.50
CA ARG A 143 3.86 -9.79 15.76
C ARG A 143 3.85 -10.99 14.84
N TRP A 144 4.20 -10.78 13.58
CA TRP A 144 4.29 -11.85 12.61
C TRP A 144 5.24 -11.47 11.48
N LYS A 145 5.73 -12.47 10.75
CA LYS A 145 6.56 -12.24 9.56
C LYS A 145 5.72 -12.46 8.31
N TYR A 146 5.83 -11.52 7.39
CA TYR A 146 5.15 -11.64 6.10
C TYR A 146 5.70 -12.83 5.32
N SER A 147 4.80 -13.56 4.67
CA SER A 147 5.15 -14.57 3.69
C SER A 147 4.20 -14.51 2.51
N ARG A 148 4.77 -14.42 1.31
CA ARG A 148 4.04 -14.42 0.05
C ARG A 148 3.13 -15.65 -0.13
N GLN A 149 3.47 -16.76 0.50
CA GLN A 149 2.66 -17.98 0.43
C GLN A 149 1.26 -17.77 1.03
N LYS A 150 1.13 -16.85 1.98
CA LYS A 150 -0.14 -16.46 2.61
C LYS A 150 -0.82 -15.27 1.92
N SER A 151 -0.19 -14.66 0.92
CA SER A 151 -0.75 -13.57 0.13
C SER A 151 -1.94 -14.03 -0.70
N PHE A 152 -2.90 -13.14 -0.92
CA PHE A 152 -4.00 -13.34 -1.86
C PHE A 152 -3.64 -12.94 -3.31
N SER A 153 -2.47 -12.35 -3.52
CA SER A 153 -1.99 -11.97 -4.84
C SER A 153 -1.82 -13.18 -5.76
N LYS A 154 -2.12 -13.00 -7.04
CA LYS A 154 -1.88 -13.99 -8.09
C LYS A 154 -0.39 -14.15 -8.44
N SER A 155 0.46 -13.22 -7.99
CA SER A 155 1.90 -13.22 -8.26
C SER A 155 2.73 -13.98 -7.20
N LYS A 156 2.17 -14.99 -6.54
CA LYS A 156 2.88 -15.78 -5.51
C LYS A 156 4.14 -16.49 -6.00
N SER A 157 4.29 -16.69 -7.31
CA SER A 157 5.48 -17.27 -7.92
C SER A 157 6.70 -16.34 -7.86
N THR A 158 6.49 -15.03 -7.77
CA THR A 158 7.57 -14.06 -7.65
C THR A 158 8.07 -13.93 -6.21
N ARG A 159 9.30 -13.45 -6.05
CA ARG A 159 9.78 -12.95 -4.77
C ARG A 159 9.11 -11.61 -4.49
N PHE A 160 8.71 -11.40 -3.23
CA PHE A 160 8.23 -10.10 -2.78
C PHE A 160 9.35 -9.41 -2.00
N PRO A 161 9.63 -8.13 -2.24
CA PRO A 161 10.67 -7.41 -1.52
C PRO A 161 10.39 -7.28 0.00
N TYR A 162 9.17 -7.63 0.41
CA TYR A 162 8.76 -7.64 1.82
C TYR A 162 8.82 -9.02 2.47
N GLU A 163 9.24 -10.08 1.76
CA GLU A 163 9.33 -11.43 2.31
C GLU A 163 10.15 -11.44 3.60
N GLY A 164 9.59 -12.03 4.66
CA GLY A 164 10.24 -12.12 5.97
C GLY A 164 10.24 -10.84 6.81
N LYS A 165 9.74 -9.70 6.31
CA LYS A 165 9.63 -8.46 7.11
C LYS A 165 8.67 -8.69 8.28
N GLU A 166 9.08 -8.24 9.47
CA GLU A 166 8.27 -8.29 10.68
C GLU A 166 7.22 -7.18 10.66
N LEU A 167 6.01 -7.54 10.99
CA LEU A 167 4.85 -6.65 11.11
C LEU A 167 4.33 -6.68 12.54
N LEU A 168 3.93 -5.51 13.04
CA LEU A 168 3.49 -5.29 14.41
C LEU A 168 1.97 -5.13 14.53
N CYS A 169 1.26 -5.31 13.44
CA CYS A 169 -0.19 -5.28 13.37
C CYS A 169 -0.68 -6.14 12.19
N ARG A 170 -1.94 -6.48 12.18
CA ARG A 170 -2.58 -7.18 11.05
C ARG A 170 -4.01 -6.71 10.84
N VAL A 171 -4.52 -6.90 9.63
CA VAL A 171 -5.94 -6.71 9.34
C VAL A 171 -6.73 -7.83 10.01
N ALA A 172 -7.61 -7.50 10.94
CA ALA A 172 -8.52 -8.44 11.60
C ALA A 172 -9.78 -8.66 10.75
N ALA A 173 -10.34 -7.59 10.18
CA ALA A 173 -11.49 -7.67 9.28
C ALA A 173 -11.52 -6.48 8.31
N THR A 174 -12.14 -6.68 7.14
CA THR A 174 -12.44 -5.63 6.18
C THR A 174 -13.91 -5.68 5.81
N PHE A 175 -14.52 -4.51 5.75
CA PHE A 175 -15.92 -4.32 5.34
C PHE A 175 -15.96 -3.43 4.10
N VAL A 176 -16.84 -3.77 3.18
CA VAL A 176 -17.15 -2.94 2.01
C VAL A 176 -18.64 -2.70 1.99
N ARG A 177 -19.06 -1.44 2.09
CA ARG A 177 -20.46 -1.03 2.20
C ARG A 177 -21.22 -1.83 3.28
N GLY A 178 -20.60 -1.98 4.45
CA GLY A 178 -21.16 -2.70 5.59
C GLY A 178 -21.10 -4.23 5.52
N THR A 179 -20.70 -4.81 4.38
CA THR A 179 -20.56 -6.26 4.25
C THR A 179 -19.13 -6.68 4.61
N LYS A 180 -18.97 -7.64 5.52
CA LYS A 180 -17.67 -8.23 5.87
C LYS A 180 -17.15 -9.01 4.66
N VAL A 181 -16.07 -8.54 4.05
CA VAL A 181 -15.45 -9.15 2.87
C VAL A 181 -14.16 -9.92 3.18
N TYR A 182 -13.56 -9.65 4.33
CA TYR A 182 -12.37 -10.35 4.81
C TYR A 182 -12.42 -10.48 6.33
N GLY A 183 -11.91 -11.58 6.85
CA GLY A 183 -11.70 -11.83 8.27
C GLY A 183 -11.19 -13.24 8.51
N GLU A 184 -10.53 -13.47 9.66
CA GLU A 184 -10.01 -14.78 10.04
C GLU A 184 -9.10 -15.43 8.98
N GLY A 185 -8.37 -14.58 8.24
CA GLY A 185 -7.47 -15.01 7.16
C GLY A 185 -8.18 -15.48 5.89
N LYS A 186 -9.47 -15.19 5.71
CA LYS A 186 -10.29 -15.66 4.59
C LYS A 186 -11.03 -14.51 3.90
N ILE A 187 -11.25 -14.66 2.60
CA ILE A 187 -12.14 -13.79 1.83
C ILE A 187 -13.56 -14.37 1.92
N HIS A 188 -14.55 -13.53 2.29
CA HIS A 188 -15.94 -13.90 2.53
C HIS A 188 -16.90 -13.42 1.43
N THR A 189 -16.38 -12.82 0.37
CA THR A 189 -17.20 -12.28 -0.72
C THR A 189 -17.09 -13.11 -1.99
N MET A 190 -18.14 -13.06 -2.81
CA MET A 190 -18.15 -13.70 -4.12
C MET A 190 -17.66 -12.73 -5.21
N PRO A 191 -17.07 -13.25 -6.32
CA PRO A 191 -16.79 -12.45 -7.50
C PRO A 191 -18.04 -11.69 -7.96
N GLY A 192 -17.84 -10.45 -8.44
CA GLY A 192 -18.93 -9.60 -8.92
C GLY A 192 -19.62 -8.73 -7.86
N SER A 193 -19.23 -8.82 -6.58
CA SER A 193 -19.78 -7.96 -5.51
C SER A 193 -19.33 -6.50 -5.58
N GLY A 194 -18.26 -6.20 -6.34
CA GLY A 194 -17.76 -4.85 -6.54
C GLY A 194 -18.78 -3.95 -7.28
N LYS A 195 -18.76 -2.65 -6.97
CA LYS A 195 -19.55 -1.64 -7.67
C LYS A 195 -18.64 -0.49 -8.10
N PHE A 196 -18.81 -0.04 -9.33
CA PHE A 196 -18.13 1.17 -9.79
C PHE A 196 -18.72 2.41 -9.11
N ILE A 197 -17.87 3.23 -8.53
CA ILE A 197 -18.26 4.49 -7.90
C ILE A 197 -17.91 5.63 -8.83
N LYS A 198 -18.92 6.38 -9.26
CA LYS A 198 -18.72 7.54 -10.14
C LYS A 198 -18.19 8.72 -9.33
N ARG A 199 -17.23 9.46 -9.92
CA ARG A 199 -16.78 10.75 -9.40
C ARG A 199 -17.98 11.70 -9.30
N GLN A 200 -18.08 12.42 -8.19
CA GLN A 200 -19.06 13.50 -8.05
C GLN A 200 -18.63 14.67 -8.94
N LYS A 201 -19.59 15.25 -9.68
CA LYS A 201 -19.34 16.45 -10.49
C LYS A 201 -19.28 17.67 -9.57
N GLY A 202 -18.26 18.50 -9.73
CA GLY A 202 -18.17 19.80 -9.05
C GLY A 202 -17.34 19.83 -7.76
N VAL A 203 -16.47 18.87 -7.56
CA VAL A 203 -15.44 18.90 -6.50
C VAL A 203 -14.06 19.00 -7.14
#